data_6f4b451e33f439ea00d3d992fe9c444d
#
_entry.id   6f4b451e33f439ea00d3d992fe9c444d
#
_cell.length_a   1.000
_cell.length_b   1.000
_cell.length_c   1.000
_cell.angle_alpha   90.00
_cell.angle_beta   90.00
_cell.angle_gamma   90.00
#
_symmetry.space_group_name_H-M   'P 1'
#
loop_
_entity.id
_entity.type
_entity.pdbx_description
1 polymer ?
#
loop_
_entity_poly.entity_id
_entity_poly.type
_entity_poly.pdbx_seq_one_letter_code
_entity_poly.pdbx_strand_id
1 'polypeptide(L)'
;MSRPVLMTVDDDPGVSRAVARDLRRRYGGEFRVVRAESGADALDALRELTLRGECTAAILADYRMPGMNGVEFLEQAMDIVPRARRALLTAYADTDAAIQAINVVDVDHYLLKPWDPPEEKLYPVVDAMLDLWKATPEPSGDETKVIGHRWS
;
A
#
# COMPACT_ATOMS: atom_id res chain seq x y z
N MET A 1 -12.61 -18.37 -1.19
CA MET A 1 -12.47 -16.94 -0.94
C MET A 1 -11.08 -16.48 -1.27
N SER A 2 -10.98 -15.30 -1.86
CA SER A 2 -9.69 -14.77 -2.24
C SER A 2 -8.92 -14.29 -1.01
N ARG A 3 -7.62 -14.43 -1.07
CA ARG A 3 -6.75 -13.85 -0.05
C ARG A 3 -6.74 -12.33 -0.23
N PRO A 4 -6.68 -11.57 0.87
CA PRO A 4 -6.49 -10.11 0.75
C PRO A 4 -5.17 -9.79 0.02
N VAL A 5 -5.11 -8.63 -0.59
CA VAL A 5 -3.99 -8.23 -1.45
C VAL A 5 -3.00 -7.36 -0.69
N LEU A 6 -1.72 -7.66 -0.86
CA LEU A 6 -0.61 -6.76 -0.56
C LEU A 6 -0.08 -6.26 -1.91
N MET A 7 -0.09 -4.95 -2.11
CA MET A 7 0.38 -4.37 -3.37
C MET A 7 1.70 -3.65 -3.17
N THR A 8 2.64 -3.84 -4.09
CA THR A 8 3.87 -3.07 -4.13
C THR A 8 3.97 -2.36 -5.46
N VAL A 9 4.32 -1.08 -5.44
CA VAL A 9 4.38 -0.21 -6.62
C VAL A 9 5.76 0.41 -6.70
N ASP A 10 6.50 0.10 -7.77
CA ASP A 10 7.84 0.63 -7.99
C ASP A 10 8.16 0.55 -9.47
N ASP A 11 8.69 1.63 -10.04
CA ASP A 11 9.01 1.67 -11.47
C ASP A 11 10.28 0.91 -11.82
N ASP A 12 11.10 0.55 -10.83
CA ASP A 12 12.26 -0.29 -11.04
C ASP A 12 11.85 -1.76 -10.94
N PRO A 13 11.88 -2.52 -12.06
CA PRO A 13 11.44 -3.91 -12.03
C PRO A 13 12.23 -4.78 -11.06
N GLY A 14 13.53 -4.51 -10.90
CA GLY A 14 14.37 -5.25 -9.97
C GLY A 14 13.94 -5.06 -8.52
N VAL A 15 13.70 -3.82 -8.14
CA VAL A 15 13.22 -3.47 -6.80
C VAL A 15 11.83 -4.07 -6.59
N SER A 16 10.94 -3.89 -7.55
CA SER A 16 9.58 -4.41 -7.49
C SER A 16 9.56 -5.92 -7.24
N ARG A 17 10.37 -6.66 -7.99
CA ARG A 17 10.45 -8.12 -7.81
C ARG A 17 11.05 -8.50 -6.46
N ALA A 18 12.06 -7.76 -6.00
CA ALA A 18 12.71 -8.06 -4.72
C ALA A 18 11.75 -7.84 -3.54
N VAL A 19 11.02 -6.74 -3.54
CA VAL A 19 10.02 -6.49 -2.50
C VAL A 19 8.93 -7.56 -2.53
N ALA A 20 8.42 -7.88 -3.71
CA ALA A 20 7.39 -8.89 -3.86
C ALA A 20 7.87 -10.25 -3.38
N ARG A 21 9.11 -10.62 -3.68
CA ARG A 21 9.69 -11.88 -3.22
C ARG A 21 9.72 -11.94 -1.70
N ASP A 22 10.18 -10.86 -1.06
CA ASP A 22 10.26 -10.81 0.40
C ASP A 22 8.87 -10.86 1.04
N LEU A 23 7.90 -10.16 0.45
CA LEU A 23 6.52 -10.20 0.92
C LEU A 23 5.91 -11.60 0.78
N ARG A 24 6.13 -12.26 -0.35
CA ARG A 24 5.61 -13.61 -0.56
C ARG A 24 6.20 -14.61 0.41
N ARG A 25 7.49 -14.46 0.72
CA ARG A 25 8.16 -15.37 1.62
C ARG A 25 7.50 -15.40 3.00
N ARG A 26 7.06 -14.25 3.50
CA ARG A 26 6.46 -14.17 4.82
C ARG A 26 4.94 -14.22 4.79
N TYR A 27 4.32 -13.59 3.82
CA TYR A 27 2.87 -13.37 3.83
C TYR A 27 2.11 -14.17 2.77
N GLY A 28 2.81 -14.85 1.87
CA GLY A 28 2.18 -15.50 0.72
C GLY A 28 1.15 -16.57 1.04
N GLY A 29 1.20 -17.12 2.26
CA GLY A 29 0.20 -18.11 2.69
C GLY A 29 -1.16 -17.49 2.97
N GLU A 30 -1.20 -16.25 3.45
CA GLU A 30 -2.43 -15.57 3.84
C GLU A 30 -2.81 -14.43 2.90
N PHE A 31 -1.86 -13.89 2.15
CA PHE A 31 -2.07 -12.72 1.31
C PHE A 31 -1.60 -12.99 -0.12
N ARG A 32 -2.26 -12.35 -1.05
CA ARG A 32 -1.84 -12.35 -2.45
C ARG A 32 -1.00 -11.13 -2.71
N VAL A 33 0.21 -11.30 -3.23
CA VAL A 33 1.10 -10.18 -3.52
C VAL A 33 0.95 -9.77 -4.98
N VAL A 34 0.63 -8.51 -5.22
CA VAL A 34 0.43 -7.95 -6.56
C VAL A 34 1.43 -6.83 -6.78
N ARG A 35 2.10 -6.84 -7.92
CA ARG A 35 3.07 -5.80 -8.31
C ARG A 35 2.48 -4.88 -9.36
N ALA A 36 2.86 -3.61 -9.29
CA ALA A 36 2.61 -2.65 -10.37
C ALA A 36 3.87 -1.81 -10.55
N GLU A 37 4.11 -1.34 -11.77
CA GLU A 37 5.34 -0.62 -12.09
C GLU A 37 5.11 0.85 -12.37
N SER A 38 3.91 1.34 -12.15
CA SER A 38 3.60 2.77 -12.20
C SER A 38 2.38 3.06 -11.35
N GLY A 39 2.20 4.33 -10.98
CA GLY A 39 1.01 4.75 -10.26
C GLY A 39 -0.25 4.50 -11.06
N ALA A 40 -0.22 4.80 -12.36
CA ALA A 40 -1.38 4.60 -13.24
C ALA A 40 -1.78 3.13 -13.31
N ASP A 41 -0.81 2.23 -13.52
CA ASP A 41 -1.07 0.79 -13.57
C ASP A 41 -1.60 0.29 -12.23
N ALA A 42 -1.04 0.80 -11.13
CA ALA A 42 -1.48 0.41 -9.80
C ALA A 42 -2.93 0.83 -9.53
N LEU A 43 -3.31 2.04 -9.94
CA LEU A 43 -4.68 2.51 -9.78
C LEU A 43 -5.65 1.64 -10.58
N ASP A 44 -5.30 1.31 -11.82
CA ASP A 44 -6.13 0.43 -12.64
C ASP A 44 -6.29 -0.94 -11.99
N ALA A 45 -5.19 -1.49 -11.46
CA ALA A 45 -5.23 -2.79 -10.77
C ALA A 45 -6.11 -2.73 -9.53
N LEU A 46 -6.02 -1.66 -8.74
CA LEU A 46 -6.85 -1.49 -7.55
C LEU A 46 -8.33 -1.42 -7.90
N ARG A 47 -8.68 -0.69 -8.96
CA ARG A 47 -10.06 -0.60 -9.42
C ARG A 47 -10.60 -1.98 -9.85
N GLU A 48 -9.80 -2.71 -10.60
CA GLU A 48 -10.19 -4.02 -11.07
C GLU A 48 -10.37 -5.01 -9.91
N LEU A 49 -9.43 -5.04 -8.98
CA LEU A 49 -9.51 -5.90 -7.80
C LEU A 49 -10.76 -5.60 -6.98
N THR A 50 -11.05 -4.31 -6.80
CA THR A 50 -12.23 -3.88 -6.04
C THR A 50 -13.52 -4.31 -6.75
N LEU A 51 -13.57 -4.18 -8.07
CA LEU A 51 -14.74 -4.62 -8.85
C LEU A 51 -14.97 -6.11 -8.73
N ARG A 52 -13.91 -6.89 -8.54
CA ARG A 52 -14.02 -8.34 -8.34
C ARG A 52 -14.36 -8.74 -6.91
N GLY A 53 -14.50 -7.76 -6.02
CA GLY A 53 -14.78 -8.03 -4.61
C GLY A 53 -13.57 -8.43 -3.80
N GLU A 54 -12.36 -8.20 -4.31
CA GLU A 54 -11.13 -8.50 -3.56
C GLU A 54 -10.73 -7.31 -2.71
N CYS A 55 -10.24 -7.59 -1.50
CA CYS A 55 -9.81 -6.57 -0.55
C CYS A 55 -8.32 -6.31 -0.67
N THR A 56 -7.92 -5.04 -0.65
CA THR A 56 -6.52 -4.65 -0.55
C THR A 56 -6.22 -4.28 0.89
N ALA A 57 -5.30 -5.00 1.50
CA ALA A 57 -4.96 -4.80 2.91
C ALA A 57 -3.90 -3.72 3.10
N ALA A 58 -2.88 -3.71 2.25
CA ALA A 58 -1.78 -2.76 2.39
C ALA A 58 -1.12 -2.48 1.04
N ILE A 59 -0.54 -1.29 0.94
CA ILE A 59 0.15 -0.83 -0.26
C ILE A 59 1.50 -0.27 0.15
N LEU A 60 2.57 -0.74 -0.51
CA LEU A 60 3.89 -0.16 -0.39
C LEU A 60 4.20 0.51 -1.73
N ALA A 61 4.43 1.81 -1.72
CA ALA A 61 4.67 2.58 -2.94
C ALA A 61 6.02 3.28 -2.88
N ASP A 62 6.79 3.16 -3.96
CA ASP A 62 8.01 3.93 -4.11
C ASP A 62 7.65 5.41 -4.24
N TYR A 63 8.42 6.27 -3.56
CA TYR A 63 8.15 7.70 -3.62
C TYR A 63 8.42 8.26 -5.02
N ARG A 64 9.59 7.97 -5.56
CA ARG A 64 10.02 8.60 -6.82
C ARG A 64 9.71 7.70 -8.01
N MET A 65 8.66 8.06 -8.74
CA MET A 65 8.26 7.37 -9.96
C MET A 65 7.95 8.40 -11.04
N PRO A 66 8.22 8.07 -12.32
CA PRO A 66 7.88 8.98 -13.42
C PRO A 66 6.37 9.22 -13.50
N GLY A 67 6.00 10.44 -13.85
CA GLY A 67 4.62 10.82 -14.07
C GLY A 67 3.83 11.07 -12.81
N MET A 68 3.74 10.08 -11.94
CA MET A 68 3.00 10.18 -10.69
C MET A 68 3.87 9.61 -9.58
N ASN A 69 4.20 10.43 -8.58
CA ASN A 69 5.02 9.94 -7.46
C ASN A 69 4.15 9.13 -6.49
N GLY A 70 4.83 8.49 -5.52
CA GLY A 70 4.13 7.61 -4.57
C GLY A 70 3.07 8.31 -3.74
N VAL A 71 3.29 9.57 -3.36
CA VAL A 71 2.32 10.34 -2.58
C VAL A 71 1.08 10.64 -3.41
N GLU A 72 1.27 11.10 -4.63
CA GLU A 72 0.15 11.36 -5.56
C GLU A 72 -0.64 10.09 -5.82
N PHE A 73 0.06 8.97 -6.00
CA PHE A 73 -0.58 7.69 -6.18
C PHE A 73 -1.42 7.29 -4.95
N LEU A 74 -0.81 7.37 -3.75
CA LEU A 74 -1.52 6.97 -2.53
C LEU A 74 -2.74 7.86 -2.27
N GLU A 75 -2.65 9.14 -2.59
CA GLU A 75 -3.77 10.05 -2.46
C GLU A 75 -4.96 9.58 -3.30
N GLN A 76 -4.70 9.19 -4.54
CA GLN A 76 -5.75 8.68 -5.42
C GLN A 76 -6.22 7.29 -5.02
N ALA A 77 -5.30 6.46 -4.52
CA ALA A 77 -5.63 5.11 -4.07
C ALA A 77 -6.61 5.12 -2.90
N MET A 78 -6.57 6.15 -2.05
CA MET A 78 -7.50 6.29 -0.93
C MET A 78 -8.95 6.37 -1.36
N ASP A 79 -9.21 6.89 -2.56
CA ASP A 79 -10.57 6.96 -3.09
C ASP A 79 -11.09 5.58 -3.52
N ILE A 80 -10.17 4.67 -3.83
CA ILE A 80 -10.53 3.33 -4.32
C ILE A 80 -10.55 2.32 -3.17
N VAL A 81 -9.53 2.37 -2.32
CA VAL A 81 -9.34 1.40 -1.22
C VAL A 81 -9.04 2.13 0.09
N PRO A 82 -10.04 2.84 0.64
CA PRO A 82 -9.80 3.71 1.81
C PRO A 82 -9.32 2.98 3.05
N ARG A 83 -9.59 1.67 3.16
CA ARG A 83 -9.18 0.89 4.33
C ARG A 83 -7.76 0.33 4.20
N ALA A 84 -7.17 0.32 3.01
CA ALA A 84 -5.82 -0.21 2.83
C ALA A 84 -4.82 0.64 3.59
N ARG A 85 -3.91 -0.03 4.31
CA ARG A 85 -2.84 0.67 5.01
C ARG A 85 -1.77 1.07 4.00
N ARG A 86 -1.05 2.13 4.29
CA ARG A 86 -0.18 2.76 3.29
C ARG A 86 1.22 2.98 3.83
N ALA A 87 2.22 2.65 3.03
CA ALA A 87 3.61 2.94 3.35
C ALA A 87 4.33 3.45 2.11
N LEU A 88 5.27 4.36 2.31
CA LEU A 88 6.17 4.84 1.27
C LEU A 88 7.52 4.17 1.41
N LEU A 89 8.07 3.76 0.27
CA LEU A 89 9.44 3.27 0.19
C LEU A 89 10.26 4.35 -0.49
N THR A 90 11.28 4.85 0.18
CA THR A 90 12.00 6.04 -0.28
C THR A 90 13.50 5.87 -0.17
N ALA A 91 14.24 6.44 -1.14
CA ALA A 91 15.68 6.54 -1.02
C ALA A 91 16.05 7.59 0.03
N TYR A 92 17.20 7.42 0.66
CA TYR A 92 17.65 8.34 1.70
C TYR A 92 17.64 9.80 1.21
N ALA A 93 18.02 10.02 -0.04
CA ALA A 93 18.09 11.36 -0.61
C ALA A 93 16.73 12.06 -0.69
N ASP A 94 15.64 11.29 -0.69
CA ASP A 94 14.29 11.82 -0.84
C ASP A 94 13.54 11.92 0.49
N THR A 95 14.20 11.62 1.62
CA THR A 95 13.54 11.49 2.92
C THR A 95 12.81 12.76 3.35
N ASP A 96 13.45 13.94 3.20
CA ASP A 96 12.83 15.20 3.61
C ASP A 96 11.56 15.49 2.83
N ALA A 97 11.59 15.28 1.51
CA ALA A 97 10.42 15.48 0.67
C ALA A 97 9.31 14.50 1.03
N ALA A 98 9.68 13.25 1.30
CA ALA A 98 8.70 12.22 1.68
C ALA A 98 8.05 12.54 3.02
N ILE A 99 8.83 13.01 4.00
CA ILE A 99 8.29 13.37 5.32
C ILE A 99 7.30 14.51 5.21
N GLN A 100 7.62 15.54 4.41
CA GLN A 100 6.69 16.65 4.19
C GLN A 100 5.39 16.16 3.53
N ALA A 101 5.51 15.25 2.58
CA ALA A 101 4.37 14.71 1.86
C ALA A 101 3.47 13.84 2.75
N ILE A 102 4.04 13.14 3.72
CA ILE A 102 3.28 12.32 4.67
C ILE A 102 2.27 13.15 5.45
N ASN A 103 2.56 14.43 5.70
CA ASN A 103 1.63 15.31 6.39
C ASN A 103 0.42 15.69 5.54
N VAL A 104 0.50 15.51 4.23
CA VAL A 104 -0.59 15.81 3.30
C VAL A 104 -1.47 14.58 3.06
N VAL A 105 -0.84 13.41 2.98
CA VAL A 105 -1.53 12.13 2.77
C VAL A 105 -1.32 11.29 4.03
N ASP A 106 -2.39 10.66 4.46
CA ASP A 106 -2.34 9.80 5.65
C ASP A 106 -1.56 8.51 5.34
N VAL A 107 -0.24 8.58 5.49
CA VAL A 107 0.67 7.46 5.29
C VAL A 107 1.03 6.90 6.65
N ASP A 108 0.86 5.60 6.83
CA ASP A 108 1.09 4.96 8.13
C ASP A 108 2.58 4.83 8.47
N HIS A 109 3.39 4.53 7.47
CA HIS A 109 4.82 4.30 7.68
C HIS A 109 5.60 4.71 6.44
N TYR A 110 6.91 4.96 6.63
CA TYR A 110 7.81 5.00 5.49
C TYR A 110 9.02 4.10 5.77
N LEU A 111 9.62 3.59 4.70
CA LEU A 111 10.77 2.72 4.74
C LEU A 111 11.89 3.30 3.89
N LEU A 112 13.11 3.21 4.38
CA LEU A 112 14.27 3.62 3.60
C LEU A 112 14.78 2.45 2.75
N LYS A 113 15.16 2.74 1.53
CA LYS A 113 15.88 1.78 0.69
C LYS A 113 17.36 1.82 1.08
N PRO A 114 18.04 0.69 1.14
CA PRO A 114 17.51 -0.67 1.03
C PRO A 114 16.84 -1.13 2.33
N TRP A 115 15.93 -2.08 2.20
CA TRP A 115 15.17 -2.61 3.35
C TRP A 115 15.80 -3.89 3.90
N ASP A 116 17.06 -4.13 3.61
CA ASP A 116 17.77 -5.33 4.07
C ASP A 116 18.34 -5.14 5.48
N PRO A 117 18.29 -6.14 6.31
CA PRO A 117 17.58 -7.41 6.08
C PRO A 117 16.07 -7.22 6.29
N PRO A 118 15.22 -7.89 5.49
CA PRO A 118 13.77 -7.69 5.59
C PRO A 118 13.20 -8.05 6.95
N GLU A 119 13.79 -9.02 7.65
CA GLU A 119 13.35 -9.41 8.98
C GLU A 119 13.43 -8.26 10.00
N GLU A 120 14.36 -7.34 9.80
CA GLU A 120 14.56 -6.23 10.71
C GLU A 120 13.89 -4.94 10.24
N LYS A 121 13.76 -4.76 8.94
CA LYS A 121 13.35 -3.47 8.37
C LYS A 121 12.00 -3.51 7.66
N LEU A 122 11.73 -4.53 6.87
CA LEU A 122 10.48 -4.61 6.11
C LEU A 122 9.36 -5.24 6.92
N TYR A 123 9.59 -6.43 7.45
CA TYR A 123 8.52 -7.19 8.09
C TYR A 123 7.92 -6.51 9.31
N PRO A 124 8.69 -5.84 10.19
CA PRO A 124 8.07 -5.14 11.31
C PRO A 124 7.07 -4.06 10.86
N VAL A 125 7.38 -3.35 9.78
CA VAL A 125 6.50 -2.32 9.25
C VAL A 125 5.24 -2.95 8.66
N VAL A 126 5.40 -3.98 7.84
CA VAL A 126 4.24 -4.65 7.22
C VAL A 126 3.39 -5.34 8.27
N ASP A 127 4.01 -5.99 9.28
CA ASP A 127 3.26 -6.59 10.38
C ASP A 127 2.39 -5.53 11.10
N ALA A 128 2.96 -4.36 11.38
CA ALA A 128 2.22 -3.28 12.02
C ALA A 128 1.05 -2.78 11.15
N MET A 129 1.29 -2.66 9.85
CA MET A 129 0.24 -2.25 8.91
C MET A 129 -0.90 -3.26 8.88
N LEU A 130 -0.56 -4.54 8.83
CA LEU A 130 -1.57 -5.60 8.77
C LEU A 130 -2.33 -5.71 10.09
N ASP A 131 -1.67 -5.49 11.22
CA ASP A 131 -2.35 -5.48 12.51
C ASP A 131 -3.38 -4.34 12.57
N LEU A 132 -3.02 -3.16 12.07
CA LEU A 132 -3.95 -2.04 12.00
C LEU A 132 -5.10 -2.34 11.05
N TRP A 133 -4.82 -2.94 9.91
CA TRP A 133 -5.86 -3.29 8.94
C TRP A 133 -6.84 -4.30 9.53
N LYS A 134 -6.33 -5.31 10.23
CA LYS A 134 -7.18 -6.34 10.86
C LYS A 134 -8.01 -5.76 12.01
N ALA A 135 -7.46 -4.80 12.74
CA ALA A 135 -8.15 -4.17 13.87
C ALA A 135 -9.24 -3.20 13.42
N THR A 136 -9.20 -2.74 12.17
CA THR A 136 -10.21 -1.82 11.63
C THR A 136 -11.32 -2.65 11.01
N PRO A 137 -12.52 -2.72 11.62
CA PRO A 137 -13.58 -3.55 11.09
C PRO A 137 -14.08 -3.01 9.75
N GLU A 138 -14.51 -3.93 8.90
CA GLU A 138 -15.14 -3.55 7.66
C GLU A 138 -16.47 -2.87 7.96
N PRO A 139 -16.77 -1.71 7.35
CA PRO A 139 -18.07 -1.08 7.58
C PRO A 139 -19.19 -1.97 7.10
N SER A 140 -20.24 -2.11 7.90
CA SER A 140 -21.43 -2.82 7.46
C SER A 140 -22.16 -1.95 6.43
N GLY A 141 -23.08 -2.57 5.68
CA GLY A 141 -23.89 -1.79 4.75
C GLY A 141 -24.66 -0.67 5.44
N ASP A 142 -25.11 -0.91 6.65
CA ASP A 142 -25.83 0.10 7.42
C ASP A 142 -24.92 1.25 7.82
N GLU A 143 -23.72 0.96 8.28
CA GLU A 143 -22.75 1.99 8.63
C GLU A 143 -22.40 2.84 7.41
N THR A 144 -22.22 2.21 6.28
CA THR A 144 -21.91 2.91 5.06
C THR A 144 -23.03 3.85 4.66
N LYS A 145 -24.26 3.43 4.84
CA LYS A 145 -25.42 4.26 4.52
C LYS A 145 -25.55 5.44 5.47
N VAL A 146 -25.29 5.22 6.75
CA VAL A 146 -25.40 6.27 7.74
C VAL A 146 -24.32 7.34 7.51
N ILE A 147 -23.14 6.93 7.20
CA ILE A 147 -22.04 7.85 7.01
C ILE A 147 -22.15 8.55 5.68
N GLY A 148 -22.89 7.93 4.84
CA GLY A 148 -23.00 8.43 3.52
C GLY A 148 -23.26 9.83 3.47
N HIS A 149 -22.78 10.04 4.24
CA HIS A 149 -22.44 10.99 4.28
C HIS A 149 -21.16 11.02 4.75
N ARG A 150 -20.47 10.53 5.00
CA ARG A 150 -19.48 10.38 5.41
C ARG A 150 -18.52 10.72 5.56
N TRP A 151 -18.43 10.73 5.94
CA TRP A 151 -17.71 10.83 6.07
C TRP A 151 -17.12 10.96 5.63
N SER A 152 -17.41 10.71 5.67
CA SER A 152 -17.16 10.67 5.27
C SER A 152 -16.99 10.66 5.00
#